data_7df7786656d03e1c0513ec6a3aa715e7
#
_entry.id   7df7786656d03e1c0513ec6a3aa715e7
#
_cell.length_a   1.000
_cell.length_b   1.000
_cell.length_c   1.000
_cell.angle_alpha   90.00
_cell.angle_beta   90.00
_cell.angle_gamma   90.00
#
_symmetry.space_group_name_H-M   'P 1'
#
loop_
_entity.id
_entity.type
_entity.pdbx_description
1 polymer ?
#
loop_
_entity_poly.entity_id
_entity_poly.type
_entity_poly.pdbx_seq_one_letter_code
_entity_poly.pdbx_strand_id
1 'polypeptide(L)'
;MSKALVLTIILAISFFITISCSKDGGGGGGGSTTLDCSTITNKAFAANVDPIIQGSCNIAGCHAAGSVNGPGPLTNYNQVFNARSTVRSAISSGRMPQGSSLTTAQKNSILCWIDSGAPNN
;
A
#
# COMPACT_ATOMS: atom_id res chain seq x y z
N MET A 1 59.56 -3.43 15.19
CA MET A 1 58.31 -4.25 15.09
C MET A 1 58.58 -5.44 14.19
N SER A 2 58.44 -6.63 14.71
CA SER A 2 58.78 -7.87 13.98
C SER A 2 57.79 -8.10 12.84
N LYS A 3 58.32 -8.56 11.69
CA LYS A 3 57.49 -8.89 10.49
C LYS A 3 56.38 -9.92 10.83
N ALA A 4 56.54 -10.71 11.86
CA ALA A 4 55.55 -11.67 12.36
C ALA A 4 54.34 -10.96 12.99
N LEU A 5 54.52 -9.81 13.64
CA LEU A 5 53.43 -9.05 14.26
C LEU A 5 52.51 -8.40 13.21
N VAL A 6 53.09 -7.94 12.12
CA VAL A 6 52.35 -7.32 11.01
C VAL A 6 51.49 -8.37 10.26
N LEU A 7 52.03 -9.60 10.09
CA LEU A 7 51.32 -10.67 9.43
C LEU A 7 50.11 -11.17 10.24
N THR A 8 50.24 -11.20 11.57
CA THR A 8 49.11 -11.59 12.44
C THR A 8 47.98 -10.57 12.45
N ILE A 9 48.33 -9.26 12.35
CA ILE A 9 47.32 -8.19 12.27
C ILE A 9 46.56 -8.25 10.95
N ILE A 10 47.25 -8.53 9.84
CA ILE A 10 46.62 -8.64 8.52
C ILE A 10 45.68 -9.85 8.46
N LEU A 11 46.04 -10.98 9.09
CA LEU A 11 45.15 -12.16 9.14
C LEU A 11 43.90 -11.94 10.00
N ALA A 12 43.98 -11.10 11.04
CA ALA A 12 42.86 -10.80 11.91
C ALA A 12 41.83 -9.84 11.26
N ILE A 13 42.23 -9.04 10.28
CA ILE A 13 41.35 -8.07 9.60
C ILE A 13 40.54 -8.75 8.48
N SER A 14 40.99 -9.89 7.98
CA SER A 14 40.27 -10.62 6.89
C SER A 14 39.06 -11.43 7.33
N PHE A 15 38.71 -11.50 8.62
CA PHE A 15 37.63 -12.33 9.13
C PHE A 15 36.33 -11.56 9.45
N PHE A 16 36.23 -10.28 9.08
CA PHE A 16 35.09 -9.44 9.48
C PHE A 16 34.20 -8.97 8.33
N ILE A 17 34.14 -9.66 7.20
CA ILE A 17 33.21 -9.28 6.14
C ILE A 17 32.45 -10.50 5.64
N THR A 18 31.52 -11.00 6.45
CA THR A 18 30.32 -11.70 5.99
C THR A 18 29.22 -11.56 7.04
N ILE A 19 28.79 -10.35 7.33
CA ILE A 19 27.45 -10.19 7.84
C ILE A 19 26.58 -9.98 6.61
N SER A 20 26.21 -11.09 6.01
CA SER A 20 25.04 -11.18 5.16
C SER A 20 23.86 -10.79 6.03
N CYS A 21 23.26 -9.62 5.77
CA CYS A 21 21.95 -9.31 6.25
C CYS A 21 20.95 -10.25 5.56
N SER A 22 20.84 -11.46 6.03
CA SER A 22 19.64 -12.26 5.85
C SER A 22 18.55 -11.53 6.62
N LYS A 23 17.65 -10.88 5.92
CA LYS A 23 16.46 -10.26 6.50
C LYS A 23 15.44 -11.35 6.80
N ASP A 24 15.79 -12.24 7.71
CA ASP A 24 14.85 -13.08 8.42
C ASP A 24 14.45 -12.37 9.70
N GLY A 25 13.62 -11.35 9.56
CA GLY A 25 12.95 -10.71 10.67
C GLY A 25 11.75 -11.55 11.07
N GLY A 26 11.95 -12.45 12.01
CA GLY A 26 10.86 -13.11 12.69
C GLY A 26 10.09 -12.12 13.55
N GLY A 27 8.78 -12.24 13.56
CA GLY A 27 7.93 -11.78 14.65
C GLY A 27 7.13 -10.52 14.40
N GLY A 28 5.92 -10.68 13.99
CA GLY A 28 4.88 -9.67 13.95
C GLY A 28 3.86 -10.07 12.88
N GLY A 29 2.79 -10.75 13.29
CA GLY A 29 1.75 -11.26 12.41
C GLY A 29 1.10 -10.18 11.55
N GLY A 30 1.64 -9.98 10.39
CA GLY A 30 1.09 -9.30 9.26
C GLY A 30 1.47 -10.15 8.07
N GLY A 31 0.74 -11.24 7.86
CA GLY A 31 0.85 -12.00 6.65
C GLY A 31 0.62 -11.03 5.50
N SER A 32 1.66 -10.72 4.74
CA SER A 32 1.53 -10.15 3.42
C SER A 32 0.98 -11.25 2.52
N THR A 33 -0.27 -11.62 2.79
CA THR A 33 -1.05 -12.37 1.82
C THR A 33 -1.25 -11.40 0.68
N THR A 34 -0.58 -11.68 -0.44
CA THR A 34 -0.90 -11.01 -1.69
C THR A 34 -2.41 -11.13 -1.87
N LEU A 35 -3.09 -9.97 -2.00
CA LEU A 35 -4.54 -9.94 -2.15
C LEU A 35 -4.93 -10.74 -3.38
N ASP A 36 -5.63 -11.85 -3.18
CA ASP A 36 -6.14 -12.67 -4.28
C ASP A 36 -7.46 -12.09 -4.78
N CYS A 37 -7.39 -11.31 -5.83
CA CYS A 37 -8.55 -10.68 -6.44
C CYS A 37 -9.43 -11.64 -7.25
N SER A 38 -9.03 -12.88 -7.45
CA SER A 38 -9.86 -13.89 -8.12
C SER A 38 -11.06 -14.30 -7.27
N THR A 39 -10.90 -14.26 -5.96
CA THR A 39 -11.92 -14.59 -4.97
C THR A 39 -12.86 -13.42 -4.63
N ILE A 40 -12.51 -12.20 -5.04
CA ILE A 40 -13.30 -11.00 -4.73
C ILE A 40 -14.30 -10.75 -5.84
N THR A 41 -15.58 -10.99 -5.56
CA THR A 41 -16.70 -10.77 -6.48
C THR A 41 -17.25 -9.34 -6.41
N ASN A 42 -17.23 -8.71 -5.24
CA ASN A 42 -17.77 -7.38 -4.98
C ASN A 42 -16.76 -6.28 -5.38
N LYS A 43 -16.51 -6.13 -6.68
CA LYS A 43 -15.54 -5.17 -7.24
C LYS A 43 -16.02 -4.42 -8.47
N ALA A 44 -17.34 -4.41 -8.75
CA ALA A 44 -17.92 -3.54 -9.76
C ALA A 44 -17.91 -2.08 -9.27
N PHE A 45 -17.60 -1.12 -10.16
CA PHE A 45 -17.50 0.28 -9.74
C PHE A 45 -18.82 0.80 -9.16
N ALA A 46 -19.88 0.78 -9.96
CA ALA A 46 -21.14 1.38 -9.57
C ALA A 46 -21.80 0.71 -8.36
N ALA A 47 -21.72 -0.63 -8.28
CA ALA A 47 -22.42 -1.37 -7.25
C ALA A 47 -21.64 -1.51 -5.94
N ASN A 48 -20.30 -1.50 -5.98
CA ASN A 48 -19.50 -1.87 -4.83
C ASN A 48 -18.47 -0.78 -4.45
N VAL A 49 -17.76 -0.21 -5.42
CA VAL A 49 -16.65 0.72 -5.14
C VAL A 49 -17.16 2.14 -4.91
N ASP A 50 -18.02 2.64 -5.78
CA ASP A 50 -18.56 4.00 -5.69
C ASP A 50 -19.26 4.26 -4.34
N PRO A 51 -20.15 3.41 -3.83
CA PRO A 51 -20.75 3.63 -2.50
C PRO A 51 -19.72 3.76 -1.37
N ILE A 52 -18.61 3.03 -1.44
CA ILE A 52 -17.53 3.15 -0.46
C ILE A 52 -16.82 4.49 -0.60
N ILE A 53 -16.48 4.89 -1.82
CA ILE A 53 -15.82 6.19 -2.10
C ILE A 53 -16.72 7.35 -1.65
N GLN A 54 -18.01 7.32 -1.99
CA GLN A 54 -18.96 8.38 -1.62
C GLN A 54 -19.13 8.46 -0.10
N GLY A 55 -19.20 7.34 0.60
CA GLY A 55 -19.41 7.30 2.05
C GLY A 55 -18.17 7.52 2.90
N SER A 56 -16.96 7.26 2.35
CA SER A 56 -15.73 7.27 3.16
C SER A 56 -14.68 8.27 2.68
N CYS A 57 -14.77 8.78 1.46
CA CYS A 57 -13.77 9.65 0.85
C CYS A 57 -14.35 11.00 0.40
N ASN A 58 -15.54 10.99 -0.22
CA ASN A 58 -16.25 12.18 -0.70
C ASN A 58 -16.93 12.93 0.45
N ILE A 59 -16.15 13.34 1.43
CA ILE A 59 -16.61 14.01 2.65
C ILE A 59 -16.08 15.44 2.65
N ALA A 60 -16.86 16.40 3.18
CA ALA A 60 -16.45 17.79 3.34
C ALA A 60 -15.12 17.86 4.13
N GLY A 61 -14.18 18.62 3.61
CA GLY A 61 -12.82 18.72 4.16
C GLY A 61 -11.87 17.59 3.74
N CYS A 62 -12.38 16.55 3.04
CA CYS A 62 -11.56 15.47 2.48
C CYS A 62 -11.53 15.55 0.95
N HIS A 63 -12.33 14.74 0.23
CA HIS A 63 -12.32 14.67 -1.23
C HIS A 63 -13.68 15.01 -1.86
N ALA A 64 -14.48 15.88 -1.20
CA ALA A 64 -15.71 16.42 -1.77
C ALA A 64 -15.45 17.37 -2.94
N ALA A 65 -16.50 17.80 -3.59
CA ALA A 65 -16.43 18.78 -4.69
C ALA A 65 -15.64 20.03 -4.26
N GLY A 66 -14.71 20.47 -5.12
CA GLY A 66 -13.83 21.61 -4.84
C GLY A 66 -12.64 21.32 -3.94
N SER A 67 -12.44 20.08 -3.50
CA SER A 67 -11.28 19.70 -2.68
C SER A 67 -9.97 19.98 -3.40
N VAL A 68 -9.03 20.59 -2.69
CA VAL A 68 -7.63 20.77 -3.11
C VAL A 68 -6.69 19.74 -2.44
N ASN A 69 -7.21 18.88 -1.56
CA ASN A 69 -6.43 17.81 -0.96
C ASN A 69 -6.07 16.79 -2.04
N GLY A 70 -4.81 16.39 -2.10
CA GLY A 70 -4.38 15.38 -3.07
C GLY A 70 -5.10 14.03 -2.87
N PRO A 71 -5.61 13.44 -3.91
CA PRO A 71 -5.51 13.74 -5.35
C PRO A 71 -6.61 14.66 -5.91
N GLY A 72 -7.31 15.43 -5.11
CA GLY A 72 -8.43 16.24 -5.49
C GLY A 72 -9.77 15.59 -5.15
N PRO A 73 -10.88 16.08 -5.76
CA PRO A 73 -12.21 15.53 -5.49
C PRO A 73 -12.37 14.11 -6.05
N LEU A 74 -13.15 13.29 -5.35
CA LEU A 74 -13.47 11.91 -5.71
C LEU A 74 -14.99 11.71 -5.77
N THR A 75 -15.68 12.51 -6.58
CA THR A 75 -17.14 12.58 -6.63
C THR A 75 -17.77 11.76 -7.76
N ASN A 76 -16.96 11.24 -8.68
CA ASN A 76 -17.43 10.48 -9.83
C ASN A 76 -16.37 9.52 -10.35
N TYR A 77 -16.78 8.60 -11.24
CA TYR A 77 -15.90 7.59 -11.82
C TYR A 77 -14.60 8.18 -12.40
N ASN A 78 -14.70 9.21 -13.24
CA ASN A 78 -13.52 9.75 -13.93
C ASN A 78 -12.46 10.30 -12.96
N GLN A 79 -12.88 10.96 -11.90
CA GLN A 79 -11.98 11.45 -10.86
C GLN A 79 -11.33 10.31 -10.10
N VAL A 80 -12.10 9.31 -9.69
CA VAL A 80 -11.57 8.13 -9.01
C VAL A 80 -10.63 7.33 -9.93
N PHE A 81 -11.00 7.14 -11.19
CA PHE A 81 -10.18 6.46 -12.18
C PHE A 81 -8.84 7.17 -12.42
N ASN A 82 -8.85 8.48 -12.59
CA ASN A 82 -7.63 9.26 -12.78
C ASN A 82 -6.72 9.22 -11.53
N ALA A 83 -7.31 9.17 -10.36
CA ALA A 83 -6.61 9.09 -9.07
C ALA A 83 -6.25 7.65 -8.64
N ARG A 84 -6.62 6.61 -9.38
CA ARG A 84 -6.63 5.21 -8.92
C ARG A 84 -5.29 4.71 -8.36
N SER A 85 -4.16 5.12 -8.92
CA SER A 85 -2.85 4.71 -8.41
C SER A 85 -2.55 5.33 -7.04
N THR A 86 -2.89 6.60 -6.87
CA THR A 86 -2.76 7.31 -5.59
C THR A 86 -3.72 6.74 -4.55
N VAL A 87 -4.96 6.47 -4.93
CA VAL A 87 -5.97 5.81 -4.09
C VAL A 87 -5.49 4.44 -3.65
N ARG A 88 -4.97 3.62 -4.58
CA ARG A 88 -4.42 2.30 -4.28
C ARG A 88 -3.31 2.37 -3.22
N SER A 89 -2.32 3.25 -3.45
CA SER A 89 -1.20 3.44 -2.52
C SER A 89 -1.68 3.91 -1.13
N ALA A 90 -2.61 4.85 -1.09
CA ALA A 90 -3.11 5.40 0.16
C ALA A 90 -3.90 4.38 0.99
N ILE A 91 -4.72 3.54 0.33
CA ILE A 91 -5.52 2.51 0.99
C ILE A 91 -4.65 1.33 1.42
N SER A 92 -3.74 0.86 0.55
CA SER A 92 -2.86 -0.27 0.87
C SER A 92 -1.92 0.03 2.03
N SER A 93 -1.43 1.27 2.14
CA SER A 93 -0.60 1.72 3.26
C SER A 93 -1.38 2.08 4.53
N GLY A 94 -2.72 2.11 4.48
CA GLY A 94 -3.56 2.54 5.60
C GLY A 94 -3.54 4.05 5.87
N ARG A 95 -2.95 4.85 4.96
CA ARG A 95 -2.91 6.32 5.12
C ARG A 95 -4.27 6.97 4.94
N MET A 96 -5.17 6.35 4.20
CA MET A 96 -6.55 6.78 3.96
C MET A 96 -7.54 5.65 4.22
N PRO A 97 -8.75 6.00 4.70
CA PRO A 97 -9.21 7.33 5.11
C PRO A 97 -8.59 7.79 6.43
N GLN A 98 -8.41 9.12 6.60
CA GLN A 98 -7.96 9.70 7.87
C GLN A 98 -9.12 9.79 8.86
N GLY A 99 -8.86 9.51 10.12
CA GLY A 99 -9.85 9.60 11.20
C GLY A 99 -10.91 8.49 11.19
N SER A 100 -10.84 7.56 10.24
CA SER A 100 -11.71 6.38 10.15
C SER A 100 -10.97 5.19 9.53
N SER A 101 -11.63 4.05 9.37
CA SER A 101 -11.04 2.88 8.74
C SER A 101 -12.03 2.19 7.81
N LEU A 102 -11.53 1.65 6.71
CA LEU A 102 -12.28 0.74 5.86
C LEU A 102 -12.23 -0.68 6.45
N THR A 103 -13.30 -1.41 6.33
CA THR A 103 -13.29 -2.85 6.60
C THR A 103 -12.39 -3.57 5.58
N THR A 104 -11.94 -4.76 5.90
CA THR A 104 -11.16 -5.60 4.97
C THR A 104 -11.90 -5.81 3.64
N ALA A 105 -13.20 -6.06 3.70
CA ALA A 105 -14.04 -6.24 2.51
C ALA A 105 -14.06 -4.97 1.62
N GLN A 106 -14.23 -3.80 2.21
CA GLN A 106 -14.20 -2.53 1.49
C GLN A 106 -12.84 -2.24 0.85
N LYS A 107 -11.75 -2.46 1.60
CA LYS A 107 -10.39 -2.36 1.07
C LYS A 107 -10.20 -3.26 -0.14
N ASN A 108 -10.58 -4.53 0.00
CA ASN A 108 -10.42 -5.53 -1.06
C ASN A 108 -11.23 -5.18 -2.30
N SER A 109 -12.46 -4.69 -2.14
CA SER A 109 -13.30 -4.23 -3.25
C SER A 109 -12.59 -3.14 -4.06
N ILE A 110 -12.07 -2.10 -3.41
CA ILE A 110 -11.40 -0.99 -4.08
C ILE A 110 -10.09 -1.46 -4.72
N LEU A 111 -9.24 -2.18 -3.97
CA LEU A 111 -7.94 -2.61 -4.47
C LEU A 111 -8.09 -3.56 -5.66
N CYS A 112 -9.00 -4.53 -5.58
CA CYS A 112 -9.23 -5.47 -6.67
C CYS A 112 -9.92 -4.84 -7.88
N TRP A 113 -10.78 -3.84 -7.69
CA TRP A 113 -11.29 -3.04 -8.79
C TRP A 113 -10.14 -2.35 -9.56
N ILE A 114 -9.22 -1.69 -8.83
CA ILE A 114 -8.06 -1.03 -9.43
C ILE A 114 -7.17 -2.04 -10.15
N ASP A 115 -6.83 -3.15 -9.51
CA ASP A 115 -5.94 -4.18 -10.03
C ASP A 115 -6.52 -4.94 -11.22
N SER A 116 -7.86 -4.90 -11.39
CA SER A 116 -8.57 -5.44 -12.56
C SER A 116 -8.69 -4.43 -13.72
N GLY A 117 -7.98 -3.30 -13.66
CA GLY A 117 -8.01 -2.26 -14.69
C GLY A 117 -9.01 -1.15 -14.45
N ALA A 118 -9.64 -1.10 -13.29
CA ALA A 118 -10.59 -0.07 -12.87
C ALA A 118 -11.74 0.17 -13.88
N PRO A 119 -12.47 -0.86 -14.29
CA PRO A 119 -13.55 -0.73 -15.28
C PRO A 119 -14.71 0.13 -14.74
N ASN A 120 -15.40 0.82 -15.67
CA ASN A 120 -16.64 1.53 -15.36
C ASN A 120 -17.83 0.58 -15.55
N ASN A 121 -18.18 -0.18 -14.52
CA ASN A 121 -19.19 -1.24 -14.57
C ASN A 121 -20.11 -1.24 -13.35
#